data_ba4fb167adfa52f58fe74d6187ce830e
#
_entry.id   ba4fb167adfa52f58fe74d6187ce830e
#
_cell.length_a   1.000
_cell.length_b   1.000
_cell.length_c   1.000
_cell.angle_alpha   90.00
_cell.angle_beta   90.00
_cell.angle_gamma   90.00
#
_symmetry.space_group_name_H-M   'P 1'
#
loop_
_entity.id
_entity.type
_entity.pdbx_description
1 polymer ?
#
loop_
_entity_poly.entity_id
_entity_poly.type
_entity_poly.pdbx_seq_one_letter_code
_entity_poly.pdbx_strand_id
1 'polypeptide(L)'
;MLWFFYNILFAIGIIAMLPRALVRMRRRGGYARNFGQRFARYSPELLAQLREGGRIWIHAVSVGEIFVATRFMQEFRARRPDVKFVLSTTTSTGYGIAEKDVASPDVLIYLPVDFSYVMKRALSIIRPKALVLVECELWPNLIRLVRRGGVPVILINGRISDHSYSGYSKLRVFTRPLLAQVDLLCVQSDDDRQKLASLGADPARLNVVGSTKYDMTPANGDGEENARAALDAAGIARNRLVLLGGSTWAGEEEALLDAYKELRVTINNLVLVLVPRHAERRDKVLSAIADRGLSVVRRTELKSGASAPPDVLLVDTTGELRSFYACADVIFVGKSLSEHGGQNIIEPALCGKPIVVGPNMENFITVTRDFLAADALVQVRDAAGLRDAIRVLLSDPSKRVSLGEKAQRLVREKAGAVQKTLDLIFPIVP
;
A
#
# COMPACT_ATOMS: atom_id res chain seq x y z
N MET A 1 33.08 -11.51 -17.26
CA MET A 1 32.73 -12.89 -16.82
C MET A 1 31.52 -12.95 -15.91
N LEU A 2 31.45 -12.21 -14.79
CA LEU A 2 30.34 -12.25 -13.80
C LEU A 2 28.94 -12.17 -14.43
N TRP A 3 28.70 -11.19 -15.30
CA TRP A 3 27.39 -10.98 -15.94
C TRP A 3 27.03 -12.01 -17.00
N PHE A 4 28.00 -12.72 -17.54
CA PHE A 4 27.77 -13.86 -18.41
C PHE A 4 27.19 -15.04 -17.60
N PHE A 5 27.79 -15.34 -16.45
CA PHE A 5 27.25 -16.35 -15.52
C PHE A 5 25.86 -15.98 -15.01
N TYR A 6 25.62 -14.70 -14.69
CA TYR A 6 24.28 -14.25 -14.35
C TYR A 6 23.26 -14.57 -15.44
N ASN A 7 23.54 -14.26 -16.72
CA ASN A 7 22.60 -14.55 -17.81
C ASN A 7 22.31 -16.04 -17.96
N ILE A 8 23.32 -16.91 -17.76
CA ILE A 8 23.12 -18.36 -17.79
C ILE A 8 22.23 -18.81 -16.63
N LEU A 9 22.55 -18.40 -15.41
CA LEU A 9 21.75 -18.74 -14.22
C LEU A 9 20.33 -18.21 -14.32
N PHE A 10 20.16 -17.01 -14.82
CA PHE A 10 18.85 -16.41 -15.06
C PHE A 10 18.04 -17.19 -16.12
N ALA A 11 18.68 -17.63 -17.20
CA ALA A 11 18.04 -18.47 -18.21
C ALA A 11 17.58 -19.82 -17.63
N ILE A 12 18.44 -20.47 -16.84
CA ILE A 12 18.10 -21.72 -16.16
C ILE A 12 16.93 -21.50 -15.20
N GLY A 13 16.96 -20.42 -14.41
CA GLY A 13 15.89 -20.05 -13.50
C GLY A 13 14.55 -19.82 -14.21
N ILE A 14 14.55 -19.09 -15.33
CA ILE A 14 13.33 -18.90 -16.15
C ILE A 14 12.79 -20.24 -16.67
N ILE A 15 13.65 -21.08 -17.23
CA ILE A 15 13.23 -22.40 -17.76
C ILE A 15 12.62 -23.27 -16.65
N ALA A 16 13.24 -23.30 -15.48
CA ALA A 16 12.74 -24.06 -14.32
C ALA A 16 11.39 -23.51 -13.81
N MET A 17 11.17 -22.20 -13.86
CA MET A 17 9.94 -21.57 -13.42
C MET A 17 8.82 -21.54 -14.47
N LEU A 18 9.16 -21.76 -15.74
CA LEU A 18 8.25 -21.63 -16.89
C LEU A 18 6.98 -22.49 -16.76
N PRO A 19 7.03 -23.78 -16.37
CA PRO A 19 5.82 -24.60 -16.23
C PRO A 19 4.84 -24.04 -15.20
N ARG A 20 5.37 -23.61 -14.03
CA ARG A 20 4.56 -23.00 -12.97
C ARG A 20 3.99 -21.66 -13.41
N ALA A 21 4.78 -20.87 -14.14
CA ALA A 21 4.34 -19.58 -14.68
C ALA A 21 3.21 -19.77 -15.70
N LEU A 22 3.31 -20.72 -16.64
CA LEU A 22 2.28 -21.03 -17.63
C LEU A 22 0.96 -21.47 -17.00
N VAL A 23 1.02 -22.35 -15.99
CA VAL A 23 -0.18 -22.77 -15.24
C VAL A 23 -0.83 -21.58 -14.53
N ARG A 24 -0.04 -20.72 -13.89
CA ARG A 24 -0.54 -19.52 -13.22
C ARG A 24 -1.14 -18.52 -14.22
N MET A 25 -0.52 -18.37 -15.38
CA MET A 25 -1.00 -17.51 -16.47
C MET A 25 -2.38 -17.98 -16.97
N ARG A 26 -2.55 -19.29 -17.18
CA ARG A 26 -3.85 -19.84 -17.60
C ARG A 26 -4.95 -19.66 -16.53
N ARG A 27 -4.60 -19.83 -15.24
CA ARG A 27 -5.56 -19.69 -14.14
C ARG A 27 -6.01 -18.26 -13.87
N ARG A 28 -5.12 -17.26 -14.03
CA ARG A 28 -5.40 -15.84 -13.68
C ARG A 28 -5.94 -15.01 -14.83
N GLY A 29 -5.82 -15.47 -16.09
CA GLY A 29 -6.21 -14.71 -17.28
C GLY A 29 -5.35 -13.45 -17.50
N GLY A 30 -5.63 -12.70 -18.59
CA GLY A 30 -5.04 -11.39 -18.87
C GLY A 30 -3.56 -11.36 -19.29
N TYR A 31 -2.83 -12.46 -19.17
CA TYR A 31 -1.40 -12.51 -19.50
C TYR A 31 -1.07 -12.43 -21.00
N ALA A 32 -2.00 -12.82 -21.86
CA ALA A 32 -1.82 -12.75 -23.32
C ALA A 32 -1.78 -11.30 -23.80
N ARG A 33 -2.49 -10.41 -23.12
CA ARG A 33 -2.52 -8.98 -23.45
C ARG A 33 -1.12 -8.39 -23.24
N ASN A 34 -0.60 -7.78 -24.28
CA ASN A 34 0.69 -7.12 -24.26
C ASN A 34 1.91 -8.02 -23.94
N PHE A 35 1.78 -9.35 -24.09
CA PHE A 35 2.86 -10.30 -23.75
C PHE A 35 4.17 -10.00 -24.51
N GLY A 36 4.10 -9.50 -25.75
CA GLY A 36 5.24 -9.11 -26.56
C GLY A 36 6.13 -8.04 -25.93
N GLN A 37 5.57 -7.18 -25.06
CA GLN A 37 6.33 -6.13 -24.37
C GLN A 37 7.44 -6.72 -23.48
N ARG A 38 7.24 -7.93 -22.93
CA ARG A 38 8.26 -8.64 -22.15
C ARG A 38 9.52 -9.00 -22.96
N PHE A 39 9.43 -8.92 -24.29
CA PHE A 39 10.54 -9.12 -25.21
C PHE A 39 10.89 -7.83 -25.98
N ALA A 40 10.51 -6.67 -25.41
CA ALA A 40 10.67 -5.35 -26.03
C ALA A 40 10.04 -5.28 -27.44
N ARG A 41 8.88 -5.95 -27.63
CA ARG A 41 8.04 -5.86 -28.82
C ARG A 41 6.80 -5.06 -28.46
N TYR A 42 6.68 -3.87 -28.99
CA TYR A 42 5.62 -2.90 -28.71
C TYR A 42 4.73 -2.74 -29.93
N SER A 43 3.45 -2.36 -29.73
CA SER A 43 2.58 -1.96 -30.85
C SER A 43 3.13 -0.71 -31.56
N PRO A 44 2.75 -0.45 -32.81
CA PRO A 44 3.22 0.74 -33.53
C PRO A 44 2.97 2.05 -32.77
N GLU A 45 1.79 2.18 -32.15
CA GLU A 45 1.38 3.37 -31.39
C GLU A 45 2.25 3.55 -30.14
N LEU A 46 2.42 2.47 -29.36
CA LEU A 46 3.24 2.47 -28.16
C LEU A 46 4.72 2.71 -28.49
N LEU A 47 5.19 2.12 -29.60
CA LEU A 47 6.55 2.31 -30.09
C LEU A 47 6.81 3.78 -30.48
N ALA A 48 5.84 4.46 -31.11
CA ALA A 48 5.94 5.87 -31.45
C ALA A 48 6.09 6.73 -30.18
N GLN A 49 5.23 6.51 -29.18
CA GLN A 49 5.29 7.21 -27.88
C GLN A 49 6.62 6.98 -27.14
N LEU A 50 7.12 5.74 -27.12
CA LEU A 50 8.37 5.41 -26.45
C LEU A 50 9.58 6.05 -27.14
N ARG A 51 9.58 6.14 -28.48
CA ARG A 51 10.66 6.73 -29.28
C ARG A 51 10.80 8.25 -29.15
N GLU A 52 9.79 8.95 -28.63
CA GLU A 52 9.94 10.37 -28.29
C GLU A 52 11.13 10.59 -27.35
N GLY A 53 11.42 9.61 -26.47
CA GLY A 53 12.52 9.66 -25.51
C GLY A 53 12.30 10.68 -24.40
N GLY A 54 13.37 10.98 -23.64
CA GLY A 54 13.34 12.01 -22.61
C GLY A 54 12.48 11.68 -21.38
N ARG A 55 12.09 10.43 -21.20
CA ARG A 55 11.22 9.96 -20.12
C ARG A 55 12.05 9.48 -18.93
N ILE A 56 11.49 9.58 -17.73
CA ILE A 56 11.99 8.89 -16.55
C ILE A 56 11.37 7.49 -16.53
N TRP A 57 12.20 6.44 -16.49
CA TRP A 57 11.72 5.07 -16.39
C TRP A 57 11.57 4.66 -14.93
N ILE A 58 10.34 4.40 -14.47
CA ILE A 58 10.03 3.91 -13.13
C ILE A 58 9.68 2.43 -13.23
N HIS A 59 10.23 1.62 -12.32
CA HIS A 59 9.90 0.20 -12.22
C HIS A 59 9.33 -0.14 -10.85
N ALA A 60 8.14 -0.78 -10.85
CA ALA A 60 7.41 -1.22 -9.68
C ALA A 60 6.71 -2.56 -9.95
N VAL A 61 6.76 -3.51 -9.02
CA VAL A 61 6.30 -4.89 -9.24
C VAL A 61 4.97 -5.18 -8.57
N SER A 62 4.86 -4.87 -7.30
CA SER A 62 3.67 -5.15 -6.49
C SER A 62 2.65 -4.02 -6.57
N VAL A 63 1.41 -4.32 -6.12
CA VAL A 63 0.34 -3.33 -6.00
C VAL A 63 0.77 -2.15 -5.11
N GLY A 64 1.42 -2.45 -3.97
CA GLY A 64 1.92 -1.41 -3.06
C GLY A 64 2.97 -0.51 -3.72
N GLU A 65 3.90 -1.10 -4.48
CA GLU A 65 4.92 -0.35 -5.21
C GLU A 65 4.33 0.51 -6.34
N ILE A 66 3.26 0.04 -7.01
CA ILE A 66 2.54 0.86 -8.01
C ILE A 66 1.98 2.13 -7.36
N PHE A 67 1.37 2.03 -6.18
CA PHE A 67 0.90 3.22 -5.45
C PHE A 67 2.04 4.17 -5.07
N VAL A 68 3.20 3.64 -4.66
CA VAL A 68 4.41 4.45 -4.42
C VAL A 68 4.84 5.15 -5.69
N ALA A 69 4.92 4.42 -6.81
CA ALA A 69 5.33 4.95 -8.11
C ALA A 69 4.38 6.04 -8.61
N THR A 70 3.06 5.80 -8.59
CA THR A 70 2.06 6.77 -9.08
C THR A 70 2.04 8.02 -8.21
N ARG A 71 2.16 7.89 -6.87
CA ARG A 71 2.28 9.04 -5.97
C ARG A 71 3.57 9.83 -6.25
N PHE A 72 4.70 9.15 -6.41
CA PHE A 72 5.96 9.78 -6.78
C PHE A 72 5.85 10.54 -8.10
N MET A 73 5.22 9.95 -9.14
CA MET A 73 4.99 10.61 -10.43
C MET A 73 4.15 11.88 -10.29
N GLN A 74 3.09 11.85 -9.47
CA GLN A 74 2.21 13.00 -9.22
C GLN A 74 2.98 14.14 -8.55
N GLU A 75 3.70 13.86 -7.47
CA GLU A 75 4.47 14.86 -6.72
C GLU A 75 5.66 15.39 -7.54
N PHE A 76 6.31 14.55 -8.34
CA PHE A 76 7.36 14.97 -9.26
C PHE A 76 6.81 15.95 -10.31
N ARG A 77 5.65 15.63 -10.90
CA ARG A 77 4.99 16.47 -11.90
C ARG A 77 4.50 17.78 -11.33
N ALA A 78 4.08 17.82 -10.07
CA ALA A 78 3.71 19.07 -9.39
C ALA A 78 4.86 20.07 -9.36
N ARG A 79 6.12 19.60 -9.34
CA ARG A 79 7.33 20.44 -9.37
C ARG A 79 7.92 20.62 -10.77
N ARG A 80 7.72 19.66 -11.68
CA ARG A 80 8.15 19.70 -13.09
C ARG A 80 7.01 19.23 -14.01
N PRO A 81 6.11 20.12 -14.44
CA PRO A 81 4.88 19.75 -15.18
C PRO A 81 5.12 19.02 -16.51
N ASP A 82 6.22 19.32 -17.20
CA ASP A 82 6.52 18.78 -18.53
C ASP A 82 7.17 17.39 -18.51
N VAL A 83 7.38 16.81 -17.33
CA VAL A 83 8.01 15.50 -17.20
C VAL A 83 7.10 14.40 -17.77
N LYS A 84 7.72 13.47 -18.49
CA LYS A 84 7.06 12.26 -19.02
C LYS A 84 7.67 11.03 -18.36
N PHE A 85 6.83 10.04 -18.06
CA PHE A 85 7.28 8.79 -17.44
C PHE A 85 7.04 7.58 -18.33
N VAL A 86 7.85 6.54 -18.10
CA VAL A 86 7.52 5.16 -18.44
C VAL A 86 7.39 4.41 -17.14
N LEU A 87 6.21 3.94 -16.81
CA LEU A 87 6.00 3.03 -15.69
C LEU A 87 6.04 1.59 -16.19
N SER A 88 6.86 0.75 -15.56
CA SER A 88 6.91 -0.68 -15.90
C SER A 88 6.57 -1.56 -14.70
N THR A 89 5.87 -2.68 -14.96
CA THR A 89 5.55 -3.68 -13.95
C THR A 89 5.72 -5.09 -14.49
N THR A 90 5.86 -6.08 -13.59
CA THR A 90 6.00 -7.48 -14.00
C THR A 90 4.69 -8.26 -13.93
N THR A 91 3.72 -7.82 -13.09
CA THR A 91 2.48 -8.57 -12.80
C THR A 91 1.29 -8.04 -13.58
N SER A 92 0.36 -8.93 -13.98
CA SER A 92 -0.89 -8.53 -14.63
C SER A 92 -1.81 -7.73 -13.69
N THR A 93 -1.81 -8.06 -12.39
CA THR A 93 -2.56 -7.32 -11.38
C THR A 93 -2.02 -5.89 -11.23
N GLY A 94 -0.68 -5.74 -11.11
CA GLY A 94 -0.03 -4.43 -11.06
C GLY A 94 -0.31 -3.62 -12.33
N TYR A 95 -0.27 -4.26 -13.51
CA TYR A 95 -0.58 -3.60 -14.77
C TYR A 95 -2.02 -3.06 -14.80
N GLY A 96 -3.01 -3.89 -14.42
CA GLY A 96 -4.41 -3.48 -14.42
C GLY A 96 -4.74 -2.38 -13.41
N ILE A 97 -3.96 -2.26 -12.33
CA ILE A 97 -4.08 -1.15 -11.37
C ILE A 97 -3.45 0.10 -11.95
N ALA A 98 -2.20 0.00 -12.44
CA ALA A 98 -1.47 1.13 -13.02
C ALA A 98 -2.19 1.71 -14.25
N GLU A 99 -2.89 0.88 -15.04
CA GLU A 99 -3.63 1.31 -16.24
C GLU A 99 -4.74 2.32 -15.94
N LYS A 100 -5.23 2.37 -14.69
CA LYS A 100 -6.26 3.34 -14.27
C LYS A 100 -5.69 4.72 -13.99
N ASP A 101 -4.43 4.77 -13.56
CA ASP A 101 -3.77 5.99 -13.08
C ASP A 101 -2.76 6.56 -14.09
N VAL A 102 -2.26 5.71 -15.02
CA VAL A 102 -1.28 6.11 -16.03
C VAL A 102 -1.99 6.47 -17.34
N ALA A 103 -2.01 7.75 -17.64
CA ALA A 103 -2.57 8.30 -18.88
C ALA A 103 -1.52 9.13 -19.65
N SER A 104 -1.75 9.37 -20.94
CA SER A 104 -0.91 10.27 -21.73
C SER A 104 -0.61 11.59 -20.99
N PRO A 105 0.63 12.09 -20.99
CA PRO A 105 1.76 11.66 -21.83
C PRO A 105 2.58 10.48 -21.29
N ASP A 106 2.20 9.88 -20.16
CA ASP A 106 2.91 8.74 -19.58
C ASP A 106 2.60 7.43 -20.30
N VAL A 107 3.50 6.47 -20.16
CA VAL A 107 3.41 5.18 -20.82
C VAL A 107 3.54 4.05 -19.82
N LEU A 108 2.63 3.08 -19.90
CA LEU A 108 2.66 1.86 -19.10
C LEU A 108 3.13 0.68 -19.95
N ILE A 109 4.12 -0.07 -19.43
CA ILE A 109 4.63 -1.27 -20.08
C ILE A 109 4.80 -2.43 -19.11
N TYR A 110 4.87 -3.65 -19.63
CA TYR A 110 5.49 -4.73 -18.87
C TYR A 110 7.01 -4.58 -18.89
N LEU A 111 7.67 -4.85 -17.75
CA LEU A 111 9.12 -4.91 -17.72
C LEU A 111 9.62 -5.96 -18.71
N PRO A 112 10.52 -5.60 -19.64
CA PRO A 112 11.19 -6.57 -20.48
C PRO A 112 11.98 -7.56 -19.63
N VAL A 113 12.02 -8.83 -20.04
CA VAL A 113 12.79 -9.88 -19.36
C VAL A 113 14.26 -9.47 -19.28
N ASP A 114 14.87 -9.65 -18.12
CA ASP A 114 16.22 -9.13 -17.83
C ASP A 114 17.36 -9.89 -18.55
N PHE A 115 17.13 -10.26 -19.82
CA PHE A 115 18.19 -10.71 -20.71
C PHE A 115 18.91 -9.53 -21.35
N SER A 116 20.24 -9.58 -21.39
CA SER A 116 21.05 -8.48 -21.95
C SER A 116 20.62 -8.02 -23.33
N TYR A 117 20.23 -8.94 -24.21
CA TYR A 117 19.76 -8.61 -25.56
C TYR A 117 18.41 -7.87 -25.54
N VAL A 118 17.46 -8.39 -24.76
CA VAL A 118 16.11 -7.79 -24.64
C VAL A 118 16.20 -6.40 -24.01
N MET A 119 17.00 -6.26 -22.94
CA MET A 119 17.21 -4.97 -22.28
C MET A 119 17.90 -3.95 -23.17
N LYS A 120 18.93 -4.35 -23.94
CA LYS A 120 19.55 -3.44 -24.92
C LYS A 120 18.53 -2.93 -25.94
N ARG A 121 17.66 -3.82 -26.46
CA ARG A 121 16.59 -3.44 -27.36
C ARG A 121 15.59 -2.48 -26.70
N ALA A 122 15.17 -2.74 -25.48
CA ALA A 122 14.27 -1.85 -24.74
C ALA A 122 14.90 -0.47 -24.54
N LEU A 123 16.14 -0.41 -24.08
CA LEU A 123 16.87 0.83 -23.84
C LEU A 123 17.11 1.65 -25.10
N SER A 124 17.36 0.99 -26.25
CA SER A 124 17.52 1.70 -27.54
C SER A 124 16.21 2.35 -28.01
N ILE A 125 15.05 1.82 -27.57
CA ILE A 125 13.72 2.37 -27.88
C ILE A 125 13.34 3.47 -26.88
N ILE A 126 13.41 3.16 -25.56
CA ILE A 126 12.91 4.03 -24.49
C ILE A 126 13.83 5.24 -24.27
N ARG A 127 15.14 5.06 -24.32
CA ARG A 127 16.17 6.09 -24.10
C ARG A 127 15.87 6.95 -22.87
N PRO A 128 15.81 6.33 -21.66
CA PRO A 128 15.40 7.03 -20.45
C PRO A 128 16.45 8.08 -20.04
N LYS A 129 15.99 9.17 -19.39
CA LYS A 129 16.85 10.17 -18.75
C LYS A 129 17.30 9.73 -17.36
N ALA A 130 16.51 8.92 -16.68
CA ALA A 130 16.81 8.31 -15.38
C ALA A 130 16.06 6.98 -15.26
N LEU A 131 16.60 6.07 -14.46
CA LEU A 131 15.91 4.86 -14.01
C LEU A 131 15.62 4.98 -12.52
N VAL A 132 14.35 4.85 -12.15
CA VAL A 132 13.89 4.84 -10.77
C VAL A 132 13.34 3.45 -10.43
N LEU A 133 13.94 2.80 -9.45
CA LEU A 133 13.54 1.49 -8.93
C LEU A 133 12.78 1.70 -7.63
N VAL A 134 11.61 1.07 -7.50
CA VAL A 134 10.82 1.13 -6.27
C VAL A 134 11.16 -0.05 -5.39
N GLU A 135 11.37 0.20 -4.11
CA GLU A 135 11.80 -0.79 -3.11
C GLU A 135 13.14 -1.48 -3.50
N CYS A 136 13.24 -2.82 -3.40
CA CYS A 136 14.49 -3.53 -3.71
C CYS A 136 14.40 -4.34 -5.00
N GLU A 137 13.86 -3.77 -6.07
CA GLU A 137 13.77 -4.39 -7.39
C GLU A 137 15.08 -4.28 -8.18
N LEU A 138 16.07 -5.07 -7.74
CA LEU A 138 17.42 -5.06 -8.29
C LEU A 138 17.53 -5.97 -9.52
N TRP A 139 17.30 -5.44 -10.72
CA TRP A 139 17.42 -6.13 -12.01
C TRP A 139 18.80 -5.92 -12.61
N PRO A 140 19.71 -6.94 -12.58
CA PRO A 140 21.13 -6.73 -12.87
C PRO A 140 21.44 -6.24 -14.29
N ASN A 141 20.80 -6.78 -15.33
CA ASN A 141 21.08 -6.28 -16.68
C ASN A 141 20.47 -4.90 -16.92
N LEU A 142 19.28 -4.63 -16.39
CA LEU A 142 18.65 -3.31 -16.48
C LEU A 142 19.56 -2.25 -15.86
N ILE A 143 19.93 -2.41 -14.57
CA ILE A 143 20.79 -1.45 -13.84
C ILE A 143 22.11 -1.24 -14.58
N ARG A 144 22.80 -2.33 -14.91
CA ARG A 144 24.10 -2.28 -15.57
C ARG A 144 24.08 -1.61 -16.94
N LEU A 145 23.08 -1.90 -17.75
CA LEU A 145 23.00 -1.36 -19.11
C LEU A 145 22.59 0.10 -19.12
N VAL A 146 21.67 0.49 -18.22
CA VAL A 146 21.30 1.89 -17.99
C VAL A 146 22.52 2.68 -17.56
N ARG A 147 23.26 2.19 -16.57
CA ARG A 147 24.45 2.85 -16.04
C ARG A 147 25.59 2.98 -17.07
N ARG A 148 25.77 1.96 -17.92
CA ARG A 148 26.72 2.02 -19.05
C ARG A 148 26.34 3.07 -20.10
N GLY A 149 25.06 3.39 -20.23
CA GLY A 149 24.56 4.47 -21.06
C GLY A 149 24.74 5.87 -20.45
N GLY A 150 25.38 5.99 -19.29
CA GLY A 150 25.53 7.26 -18.58
C GLY A 150 24.27 7.76 -17.87
N VAL A 151 23.21 6.95 -17.84
CA VAL A 151 21.92 7.31 -17.26
C VAL A 151 21.93 7.02 -15.73
N PRO A 152 21.48 7.95 -14.88
CA PRO A 152 21.44 7.74 -13.43
C PRO A 152 20.43 6.66 -13.05
N VAL A 153 20.81 5.87 -12.04
CA VAL A 153 19.98 4.82 -11.42
C VAL A 153 19.69 5.20 -9.98
N ILE A 154 18.42 5.26 -9.64
CA ILE A 154 17.93 5.74 -8.35
C ILE A 154 17.03 4.66 -7.74
N LEU A 155 17.18 4.40 -6.45
CA LEU A 155 16.29 3.53 -5.69
C LEU A 155 15.49 4.38 -4.71
N ILE A 156 14.17 4.28 -4.78
CA ILE A 156 13.24 5.01 -3.90
C ILE A 156 12.45 4.07 -3.01
N ASN A 157 12.05 4.55 -1.84
CA ASN A 157 11.31 3.77 -0.84
C ASN A 157 12.01 2.44 -0.51
N GLY A 158 13.35 2.42 -0.53
CA GLY A 158 14.17 1.23 -0.39
C GLY A 158 13.91 0.51 0.92
N ARG A 159 13.58 -0.78 0.82
CA ARG A 159 13.32 -1.66 1.95
C ARG A 159 13.85 -3.05 1.66
N ILE A 160 14.53 -3.66 2.62
CA ILE A 160 15.04 -5.03 2.50
C ILE A 160 14.59 -5.89 3.67
N SER A 161 13.80 -6.95 3.39
CA SER A 161 13.40 -7.92 4.40
C SER A 161 14.58 -8.78 4.85
N ASP A 162 14.52 -9.35 6.07
CA ASP A 162 15.56 -10.25 6.58
C ASP A 162 15.76 -11.46 5.68
N HIS A 163 14.67 -11.98 5.10
CA HIS A 163 14.74 -13.07 4.14
C HIS A 163 15.52 -12.67 2.87
N SER A 164 15.19 -11.52 2.29
CA SER A 164 15.88 -11.00 1.10
C SER A 164 17.34 -10.65 1.40
N TYR A 165 17.60 -10.06 2.56
CA TYR A 165 18.95 -9.74 3.03
C TYR A 165 19.82 -11.00 3.12
N SER A 166 19.31 -12.09 3.72
CA SER A 166 20.00 -13.38 3.77
C SER A 166 20.31 -13.92 2.38
N GLY A 167 19.37 -13.83 1.44
CA GLY A 167 19.57 -14.22 0.05
C GLY A 167 20.65 -13.40 -0.67
N TYR A 168 20.57 -12.09 -0.58
CA TYR A 168 21.53 -11.18 -1.20
C TYR A 168 22.94 -11.29 -0.58
N SER A 169 23.04 -11.58 0.73
CA SER A 169 24.31 -11.80 1.40
C SER A 169 25.05 -13.03 0.86
N LYS A 170 24.34 -14.12 0.56
CA LYS A 170 24.88 -15.33 -0.08
C LYS A 170 25.38 -15.06 -1.51
N LEU A 171 24.77 -14.10 -2.18
CA LEU A 171 25.09 -13.70 -3.56
C LEU A 171 25.92 -12.39 -3.60
N ARG A 172 26.68 -12.09 -2.56
CA ARG A 172 27.43 -10.82 -2.42
C ARG A 172 28.37 -10.51 -3.58
N VAL A 173 28.90 -11.53 -4.23
CA VAL A 173 29.72 -11.38 -5.44
C VAL A 173 28.99 -10.69 -6.59
N PHE A 174 27.65 -10.85 -6.67
CA PHE A 174 26.78 -10.15 -7.63
C PHE A 174 26.20 -8.87 -7.06
N THR A 175 25.77 -8.91 -5.79
CA THR A 175 25.02 -7.81 -5.15
C THR A 175 25.88 -6.57 -4.98
N ARG A 176 27.12 -6.73 -4.50
CA ARG A 176 28.06 -5.62 -4.28
C ARG A 176 28.34 -4.79 -5.55
N PRO A 177 28.79 -5.38 -6.67
CA PRO A 177 29.05 -4.60 -7.90
C PRO A 177 27.78 -4.07 -8.54
N LEU A 178 26.60 -4.61 -8.20
CA LEU A 178 25.32 -4.10 -8.65
C LEU A 178 24.90 -2.84 -7.88
N LEU A 179 24.93 -2.91 -6.55
CA LEU A 179 24.62 -1.77 -5.68
C LEU A 179 25.56 -0.58 -5.89
N ALA A 180 26.84 -0.84 -6.19
CA ALA A 180 27.80 0.20 -6.56
C ALA A 180 27.42 1.00 -7.82
N GLN A 181 26.48 0.51 -8.64
CA GLN A 181 26.00 1.18 -9.84
C GLN A 181 24.75 2.04 -9.60
N VAL A 182 24.18 2.01 -8.40
CA VAL A 182 23.07 2.87 -8.01
C VAL A 182 23.60 4.21 -7.51
N ASP A 183 23.15 5.30 -8.11
CA ASP A 183 23.65 6.65 -7.82
C ASP A 183 23.05 7.27 -6.57
N LEU A 184 21.81 6.92 -6.24
CA LEU A 184 21.07 7.39 -5.07
C LEU A 184 20.20 6.26 -4.53
N LEU A 185 20.27 6.02 -3.22
CA LEU A 185 19.42 5.07 -2.51
C LEU A 185 18.66 5.81 -1.41
N CYS A 186 17.36 6.01 -1.62
CA CYS A 186 16.44 6.57 -0.64
C CYS A 186 15.73 5.41 0.09
N VAL A 187 16.09 5.18 1.35
CA VAL A 187 15.64 4.03 2.15
C VAL A 187 14.65 4.41 3.24
N GLN A 188 13.86 3.43 3.70
CA GLN A 188 12.79 3.69 4.68
C GLN A 188 13.30 3.85 6.11
N SER A 189 14.39 3.18 6.49
CA SER A 189 14.88 3.15 7.87
C SER A 189 16.40 3.04 7.96
N ASP A 190 16.94 3.30 9.15
CA ASP A 190 18.36 3.05 9.45
C ASP A 190 18.74 1.56 9.36
N ASP A 191 17.82 0.66 9.68
CA ASP A 191 18.03 -0.79 9.50
C ASP A 191 18.22 -1.13 8.01
N ASP A 192 17.37 -0.61 7.12
CA ASP A 192 17.52 -0.78 5.68
C ASP A 192 18.84 -0.19 5.17
N ARG A 193 19.22 0.99 5.69
CA ARG A 193 20.52 1.62 5.39
C ARG A 193 21.69 0.72 5.77
N GLN A 194 21.69 0.18 6.98
CA GLN A 194 22.76 -0.70 7.47
C GLN A 194 22.85 -1.99 6.66
N LYS A 195 21.71 -2.62 6.36
CA LYS A 195 21.62 -3.83 5.54
C LYS A 195 22.19 -3.59 4.14
N LEU A 196 21.75 -2.52 3.45
CA LEU A 196 22.23 -2.21 2.10
C LEU A 196 23.72 -1.82 2.07
N ALA A 197 24.19 -1.06 3.05
CA ALA A 197 25.62 -0.76 3.20
C ALA A 197 26.45 -2.04 3.37
N SER A 198 25.99 -2.98 4.21
CA SER A 198 26.67 -4.26 4.42
C SER A 198 26.70 -5.14 3.17
N LEU A 199 25.71 -5.01 2.29
CA LEU A 199 25.64 -5.67 0.98
C LEU A 199 26.54 -5.01 -0.07
N GLY A 200 27.08 -3.82 0.22
CA GLY A 200 28.04 -3.13 -0.63
C GLY A 200 27.53 -1.87 -1.34
N ALA A 201 26.40 -1.34 -0.92
CA ALA A 201 26.00 0.01 -1.31
C ALA A 201 26.96 1.04 -0.71
N ASP A 202 27.25 2.11 -1.45
CA ASP A 202 28.06 3.22 -0.98
C ASP A 202 27.30 4.00 0.11
N PRO A 203 27.84 4.10 1.35
CA PRO A 203 27.19 4.83 2.43
C PRO A 203 26.89 6.31 2.10
N ALA A 204 27.71 6.93 1.25
CA ALA A 204 27.54 8.33 0.83
C ALA A 204 26.31 8.53 -0.07
N ARG A 205 25.79 7.46 -0.69
CA ARG A 205 24.62 7.47 -1.57
C ARG A 205 23.34 6.98 -0.87
N LEU A 206 23.46 6.53 0.40
CA LEU A 206 22.37 6.01 1.20
C LEU A 206 21.75 7.11 2.08
N ASN A 207 20.49 7.45 1.81
CA ASN A 207 19.74 8.47 2.54
C ASN A 207 18.49 7.86 3.17
N VAL A 208 18.31 8.05 4.47
CA VAL A 208 17.10 7.65 5.18
C VAL A 208 16.06 8.74 5.02
N VAL A 209 15.01 8.47 4.25
CA VAL A 209 13.95 9.43 3.93
C VAL A 209 12.63 9.10 4.63
N GLY A 210 12.48 7.88 5.14
CA GLY A 210 11.23 7.36 5.71
C GLY A 210 10.44 6.54 4.70
N SER A 211 9.26 6.06 5.13
CA SER A 211 8.38 5.24 4.30
C SER A 211 7.28 6.09 3.68
N THR A 212 7.10 5.97 2.37
CA THR A 212 6.02 6.63 1.62
C THR A 212 4.61 6.20 2.05
N LYS A 213 4.49 5.13 2.84
CA LYS A 213 3.21 4.72 3.44
C LYS A 213 2.62 5.82 4.33
N TYR A 214 3.47 6.62 4.99
CA TYR A 214 3.04 7.72 5.84
C TYR A 214 2.65 9.00 5.07
N ASP A 215 2.96 9.10 3.79
CA ASP A 215 2.65 10.26 2.93
C ASP A 215 1.20 10.27 2.43
N MET A 216 0.30 9.62 3.15
CA MET A 216 -1.12 9.65 2.81
C MET A 216 -1.72 11.00 3.20
N THR A 217 -2.61 11.51 2.35
CA THR A 217 -3.42 12.68 2.68
C THR A 217 -4.67 12.27 3.46
N PRO A 218 -5.15 13.08 4.41
CA PRO A 218 -6.47 12.89 5.01
C PRO A 218 -7.57 12.75 3.94
N ALA A 219 -8.71 12.16 4.30
CA ALA A 219 -9.89 12.22 3.44
C ALA A 219 -10.26 13.69 3.19
N ASN A 220 -10.70 14.00 1.97
CA ASN A 220 -11.20 15.34 1.67
C ASN A 220 -12.41 15.66 2.55
N GLY A 221 -12.60 16.93 2.96
CA GLY A 221 -13.69 17.34 3.82
C GLY A 221 -15.08 16.91 3.33
N ASP A 222 -15.34 16.91 2.02
CA ASP A 222 -16.56 16.42 1.40
C ASP A 222 -16.87 14.95 1.77
N GLY A 223 -15.84 14.13 1.97
CA GLY A 223 -16.00 12.73 2.36
C GLY A 223 -16.54 12.59 3.79
N GLU A 224 -16.05 13.38 4.73
CA GLU A 224 -16.53 13.38 6.12
C GLU A 224 -17.99 13.86 6.20
N GLU A 225 -18.34 14.92 5.46
CA GLU A 225 -19.71 15.43 5.38
C GLU A 225 -20.67 14.35 4.81
N ASN A 226 -20.27 13.63 3.77
CA ASN A 226 -21.05 12.54 3.20
C ASN A 226 -21.25 11.39 4.19
N ALA A 227 -20.22 10.99 4.93
CA ALA A 227 -20.33 9.97 5.96
C ALA A 227 -21.24 10.43 7.12
N ARG A 228 -21.12 11.71 7.52
CA ARG A 228 -22.00 12.30 8.53
C ARG A 228 -23.44 12.34 8.07
N ALA A 229 -23.71 12.79 6.84
CA ALA A 229 -25.05 12.76 6.26
C ALA A 229 -25.64 11.34 6.21
N ALA A 230 -24.81 10.32 5.96
CA ALA A 230 -25.26 8.93 6.01
C ALA A 230 -25.63 8.49 7.44
N LEU A 231 -24.86 8.88 8.46
CA LEU A 231 -25.18 8.61 9.87
C LEU A 231 -26.48 9.34 10.28
N ASP A 232 -26.64 10.60 9.92
CA ASP A 232 -27.85 11.39 10.20
C ASP A 232 -29.07 10.79 9.49
N ALA A 233 -28.95 10.35 8.24
CA ALA A 233 -30.02 9.65 7.50
C ALA A 233 -30.41 8.30 8.14
N ALA A 234 -29.45 7.63 8.79
CA ALA A 234 -29.69 6.42 9.58
C ALA A 234 -30.28 6.71 10.97
N GLY A 235 -30.54 7.97 11.32
CA GLY A 235 -31.04 8.37 12.66
C GLY A 235 -29.98 8.34 13.73
N ILE A 236 -28.69 8.29 13.39
CA ILE A 236 -27.57 8.22 14.32
C ILE A 236 -27.12 9.65 14.67
N ALA A 237 -27.63 10.18 15.77
CA ALA A 237 -27.34 11.53 16.21
C ALA A 237 -25.86 11.74 16.60
N ARG A 238 -25.39 12.96 16.52
CA ARG A 238 -23.97 13.36 16.78
C ARG A 238 -23.46 13.06 18.19
N ASN A 239 -24.37 12.92 19.16
CA ASN A 239 -24.04 12.59 20.55
C ASN A 239 -23.89 11.07 20.81
N ARG A 240 -24.06 10.24 19.79
CA ARG A 240 -23.86 8.79 19.92
C ARG A 240 -22.39 8.44 19.76
N LEU A 241 -21.96 7.43 20.53
CA LEU A 241 -20.63 6.85 20.40
C LEU A 241 -20.63 5.85 19.23
N VAL A 242 -19.71 6.04 18.28
CA VAL A 242 -19.57 5.22 17.09
C VAL A 242 -18.40 4.26 17.24
N LEU A 243 -18.68 2.98 17.40
CA LEU A 243 -17.70 1.90 17.23
C LEU A 243 -17.68 1.53 15.75
N LEU A 244 -16.51 1.60 15.12
CA LEU A 244 -16.36 1.29 13.69
C LEU A 244 -15.47 0.07 13.48
N GLY A 245 -15.99 -0.97 12.82
CA GLY A 245 -15.22 -2.07 12.26
C GLY A 245 -14.89 -1.81 10.79
N GLY A 246 -13.63 -1.44 10.51
CA GLY A 246 -13.18 -1.08 9.17
C GLY A 246 -12.44 -2.20 8.45
N SER A 247 -12.80 -2.50 7.20
CA SER A 247 -12.23 -3.59 6.37
C SER A 247 -12.29 -4.95 7.08
N THR A 248 -13.41 -5.26 7.70
CA THR A 248 -13.60 -6.50 8.47
C THR A 248 -13.67 -7.75 7.59
N TRP A 249 -13.33 -8.87 8.21
CA TRP A 249 -13.33 -10.20 7.61
C TRP A 249 -14.13 -11.19 8.46
N ALA A 250 -14.30 -12.44 7.96
CA ALA A 250 -15.03 -13.50 8.67
C ALA A 250 -14.46 -13.74 10.08
N GLY A 251 -15.32 -13.87 11.08
CA GLY A 251 -14.95 -14.00 12.48
C GLY A 251 -14.77 -12.66 13.21
N GLU A 252 -14.41 -11.60 12.50
CA GLU A 252 -14.23 -10.27 13.08
C GLU A 252 -15.55 -9.52 13.22
N GLU A 253 -16.44 -9.66 12.23
CA GLU A 253 -17.79 -9.11 12.32
C GLU A 253 -18.53 -9.72 13.51
N GLU A 254 -18.45 -11.03 13.69
CA GLU A 254 -19.06 -11.75 14.81
C GLU A 254 -18.51 -11.27 16.16
N ALA A 255 -17.18 -11.13 16.27
CA ALA A 255 -16.53 -10.64 17.49
C ALA A 255 -16.95 -9.20 17.83
N LEU A 256 -17.09 -8.33 16.85
CA LEU A 256 -17.55 -6.94 17.02
C LEU A 256 -19.02 -6.88 17.41
N LEU A 257 -19.88 -7.72 16.83
CA LEU A 257 -21.29 -7.81 17.15
C LEU A 257 -21.50 -8.31 18.57
N ASP A 258 -20.74 -9.32 19.01
CA ASP A 258 -20.80 -9.83 20.38
C ASP A 258 -20.32 -8.79 21.40
N ALA A 259 -19.20 -8.11 21.11
CA ALA A 259 -18.71 -7.01 21.94
C ALA A 259 -19.73 -5.86 22.01
N TYR A 260 -20.32 -5.47 20.87
CA TYR A 260 -21.36 -4.45 20.83
C TYR A 260 -22.58 -4.83 21.68
N LYS A 261 -23.10 -6.06 21.52
CA LYS A 261 -24.27 -6.56 22.27
C LYS A 261 -24.05 -6.52 23.79
N GLU A 262 -22.86 -6.83 24.25
CA GLU A 262 -22.49 -6.77 25.65
C GLU A 262 -22.35 -5.31 26.14
N LEU A 263 -21.63 -4.47 25.37
CA LEU A 263 -21.31 -3.10 25.78
C LEU A 263 -22.50 -2.15 25.73
N ARG A 264 -23.47 -2.35 24.84
CA ARG A 264 -24.66 -1.50 24.72
C ARG A 264 -25.55 -1.55 25.99
N VAL A 265 -25.40 -2.58 26.84
CA VAL A 265 -26.15 -2.69 28.11
C VAL A 265 -25.73 -1.60 29.10
N THR A 266 -24.45 -1.20 29.07
CA THR A 266 -23.88 -0.16 29.93
C THR A 266 -23.67 1.16 29.24
N ILE A 267 -23.55 1.16 27.89
CA ILE A 267 -23.32 2.34 27.05
C ILE A 267 -24.52 2.52 26.12
N ASN A 268 -25.59 3.11 26.62
CA ASN A 268 -26.90 3.19 25.93
C ASN A 268 -26.86 4.00 24.62
N ASN A 269 -25.88 4.89 24.44
CA ASN A 269 -25.74 5.72 23.25
C ASN A 269 -24.72 5.13 22.23
N LEU A 270 -24.34 3.86 22.36
CA LEU A 270 -23.44 3.18 21.42
C LEU A 270 -24.18 2.79 20.13
N VAL A 271 -23.47 2.87 19.01
CA VAL A 271 -23.86 2.34 17.70
C VAL A 271 -22.65 1.66 17.07
N LEU A 272 -22.90 0.58 16.32
CA LEU A 272 -21.86 -0.12 15.56
C LEU A 272 -21.96 0.22 14.08
N VAL A 273 -20.86 0.63 13.47
CA VAL A 273 -20.71 0.79 12.02
C VAL A 273 -19.81 -0.32 11.51
N LEU A 274 -20.31 -1.17 10.63
CA LEU A 274 -19.54 -2.24 9.99
C LEU A 274 -19.26 -1.91 8.52
N VAL A 275 -18.00 -1.96 8.13
CA VAL A 275 -17.53 -1.77 6.75
C VAL A 275 -16.71 -3.00 6.32
N PRO A 276 -17.38 -4.06 5.82
CA PRO A 276 -16.69 -5.27 5.37
C PRO A 276 -15.73 -4.99 4.22
N ARG A 277 -14.61 -5.70 4.17
CA ARG A 277 -13.61 -5.56 3.09
C ARG A 277 -14.18 -5.88 1.71
N HIS A 278 -15.12 -6.82 1.65
CA HIS A 278 -15.75 -7.31 0.44
C HIS A 278 -17.28 -7.14 0.54
N ALA A 279 -17.86 -6.33 -0.33
CA ALA A 279 -19.29 -6.08 -0.36
C ALA A 279 -20.12 -7.36 -0.62
N GLU A 280 -19.52 -8.36 -1.29
CA GLU A 280 -20.15 -9.67 -1.57
C GLU A 280 -20.44 -10.47 -0.28
N ARG A 281 -19.81 -10.11 0.84
CA ARG A 281 -20.07 -10.74 2.14
C ARG A 281 -21.29 -10.21 2.86
N ARG A 282 -21.96 -9.19 2.28
CA ARG A 282 -23.12 -8.51 2.87
C ARG A 282 -24.12 -9.48 3.48
N ASP A 283 -24.55 -10.50 2.73
CA ASP A 283 -25.62 -11.41 3.17
C ASP A 283 -25.19 -12.25 4.40
N LYS A 284 -23.91 -12.64 4.49
CA LYS A 284 -23.37 -13.33 5.67
C LYS A 284 -23.32 -12.41 6.89
N VAL A 285 -22.95 -11.15 6.71
CA VAL A 285 -22.93 -10.15 7.78
C VAL A 285 -24.34 -9.85 8.25
N LEU A 286 -25.31 -9.71 7.36
CA LEU A 286 -26.73 -9.53 7.71
C LEU A 286 -27.26 -10.71 8.52
N SER A 287 -26.94 -11.95 8.14
CA SER A 287 -27.33 -13.14 8.94
C SER A 287 -26.72 -13.08 10.34
N ALA A 288 -25.43 -12.77 10.45
CA ALA A 288 -24.74 -12.67 11.75
C ALA A 288 -25.35 -11.60 12.68
N ILE A 289 -25.84 -10.48 12.10
CA ILE A 289 -26.57 -9.43 12.84
C ILE A 289 -27.93 -9.92 13.31
N ALA A 290 -28.70 -10.57 12.41
CA ALA A 290 -30.02 -11.11 12.70
C ALA A 290 -29.99 -12.20 13.76
N ASP A 291 -29.01 -13.11 13.73
CA ASP A 291 -28.81 -14.19 14.69
C ASP A 291 -28.59 -13.66 16.12
N ARG A 292 -28.15 -12.39 16.25
CA ARG A 292 -27.98 -11.69 17.53
C ARG A 292 -29.16 -10.84 17.96
N GLY A 293 -30.21 -10.79 17.13
CA GLY A 293 -31.41 -9.98 17.37
C GLY A 293 -31.17 -8.47 17.33
N LEU A 294 -30.17 -8.04 16.55
CA LEU A 294 -29.81 -6.64 16.39
C LEU A 294 -30.51 -6.04 15.18
N SER A 295 -30.95 -4.79 15.30
CA SER A 295 -31.51 -4.02 14.18
C SER A 295 -30.39 -3.52 13.26
N VAL A 296 -30.61 -3.53 11.95
CA VAL A 296 -29.62 -3.10 10.95
C VAL A 296 -30.27 -2.23 9.89
N VAL A 297 -29.50 -1.21 9.45
CA VAL A 297 -29.80 -0.44 8.25
C VAL A 297 -28.59 -0.53 7.32
N ARG A 298 -28.82 -0.73 6.04
CA ARG A 298 -27.76 -0.76 5.03
C ARG A 298 -27.52 0.64 4.45
N ARG A 299 -26.26 0.94 4.14
CA ARG A 299 -25.90 2.20 3.49
C ARG A 299 -26.63 2.41 2.16
N THR A 300 -26.81 1.33 1.38
CA THR A 300 -27.52 1.36 0.10
C THR A 300 -29.04 1.57 0.22
N GLU A 301 -29.62 1.39 1.40
CA GLU A 301 -31.06 1.52 1.67
C GLU A 301 -31.44 2.78 2.44
N LEU A 302 -30.46 3.63 2.79
CA LEU A 302 -30.72 4.85 3.53
C LEU A 302 -31.69 5.76 2.77
N LYS A 303 -32.83 6.04 3.41
CA LYS A 303 -33.81 7.04 2.99
C LYS A 303 -33.81 8.15 4.04
N SER A 304 -33.92 9.39 3.62
CA SER A 304 -34.05 10.50 4.57
C SER A 304 -35.25 10.30 5.50
N GLY A 305 -35.04 10.35 6.82
CA GLY A 305 -36.11 10.35 7.80
C GLY A 305 -36.32 9.02 8.54
N ALA A 306 -35.26 8.26 8.85
CA ALA A 306 -35.38 7.10 9.75
C ALA A 306 -35.88 7.51 11.14
N SER A 307 -36.94 6.84 11.62
CA SER A 307 -37.65 7.19 12.85
C SER A 307 -36.92 6.74 14.13
N ALA A 308 -36.01 5.77 14.04
CA ALA A 308 -35.23 5.27 15.16
C ALA A 308 -33.84 4.81 14.68
N PRO A 309 -32.77 5.08 15.47
CA PRO A 309 -31.43 4.66 15.10
C PRO A 309 -31.31 3.12 15.19
N PRO A 310 -30.63 2.50 14.19
CA PRO A 310 -30.34 1.07 14.23
C PRO A 310 -29.26 0.75 15.26
N ASP A 311 -29.15 -0.53 15.63
CA ASP A 311 -28.01 -1.03 16.38
C ASP A 311 -26.74 -1.05 15.52
N VAL A 312 -26.91 -1.40 14.25
CA VAL A 312 -25.82 -1.55 13.28
C VAL A 312 -26.11 -0.77 11.99
N LEU A 313 -25.18 0.07 11.57
CA LEU A 313 -25.14 0.58 10.21
C LEU A 313 -24.16 -0.29 9.41
N LEU A 314 -24.66 -1.04 8.42
CA LEU A 314 -23.82 -1.82 7.52
C LEU A 314 -23.51 -0.99 6.26
N VAL A 315 -22.23 -0.64 6.09
CA VAL A 315 -21.74 0.07 4.90
C VAL A 315 -21.39 -0.98 3.84
N ASP A 316 -22.34 -1.26 2.98
CA ASP A 316 -22.25 -2.25 1.89
C ASP A 316 -21.84 -1.62 0.55
N THR A 317 -21.28 -0.42 0.58
CA THR A 317 -20.69 0.31 -0.55
C THR A 317 -19.18 0.22 -0.57
N THR A 318 -18.55 0.56 -1.70
CA THR A 318 -17.11 0.55 -1.86
C THR A 318 -16.55 1.98 -1.89
N GLY A 319 -15.42 2.22 -1.19
CA GLY A 319 -14.69 3.49 -1.26
C GLY A 319 -15.04 4.50 -0.17
N GLU A 320 -16.07 4.27 0.66
CA GLU A 320 -16.51 5.22 1.69
C GLU A 320 -15.80 5.05 3.06
N LEU A 321 -15.05 3.97 3.30
CA LEU A 321 -14.45 3.67 4.61
C LEU A 321 -13.64 4.82 5.21
N ARG A 322 -12.81 5.49 4.39
CA ARG A 322 -11.97 6.62 4.85
C ARG A 322 -12.80 7.76 5.42
N SER A 323 -13.97 8.00 4.85
CA SER A 323 -14.93 9.03 5.28
C SER A 323 -15.54 8.68 6.65
N PHE A 324 -15.87 7.41 6.85
CA PHE A 324 -16.43 6.92 8.11
C PHE A 324 -15.42 6.92 9.27
N TYR A 325 -14.11 6.80 8.99
CA TYR A 325 -13.08 6.91 10.04
C TYR A 325 -13.16 8.25 10.80
N ALA A 326 -13.41 9.35 10.11
CA ALA A 326 -13.53 10.66 10.73
C ALA A 326 -14.69 10.77 11.71
N CYS A 327 -15.77 10.01 11.48
CA CYS A 327 -16.98 9.99 12.30
C CYS A 327 -16.94 9.01 13.46
N ALA A 328 -15.91 8.16 13.58
CA ALA A 328 -15.81 7.13 14.61
C ALA A 328 -15.25 7.65 15.94
N ASP A 329 -15.62 7.01 17.06
CA ASP A 329 -15.02 7.22 18.39
C ASP A 329 -13.96 6.17 18.70
N VAL A 330 -14.16 4.91 18.27
CA VAL A 330 -13.20 3.81 18.38
C VAL A 330 -13.22 3.04 17.08
N ILE A 331 -12.03 2.73 16.56
CA ILE A 331 -11.88 2.01 15.28
C ILE A 331 -11.17 0.68 15.52
N PHE A 332 -11.80 -0.40 15.07
CA PHE A 332 -11.15 -1.68 14.86
C PHE A 332 -10.77 -1.82 13.39
N VAL A 333 -9.51 -2.14 13.11
CA VAL A 333 -9.04 -2.38 11.74
C VAL A 333 -8.92 -3.87 11.48
N GLY A 334 -9.71 -4.36 10.54
CA GLY A 334 -9.88 -5.78 10.26
C GLY A 334 -8.72 -6.44 9.52
N LYS A 335 -8.91 -7.73 9.19
CA LYS A 335 -7.90 -8.68 8.71
C LYS A 335 -6.74 -8.84 9.70
N SER A 336 -7.01 -8.57 10.95
CA SER A 336 -6.00 -8.52 11.99
C SER A 336 -6.26 -9.48 13.15
N LEU A 337 -7.50 -9.93 13.36
CA LEU A 337 -7.88 -10.78 14.48
C LEU A 337 -8.03 -12.25 14.08
N SER A 338 -8.89 -12.57 13.14
CA SER A 338 -9.18 -13.93 12.68
C SER A 338 -8.41 -14.32 11.41
N GLU A 339 -8.13 -13.35 10.57
CA GLU A 339 -7.40 -13.53 9.31
C GLU A 339 -6.00 -12.89 9.40
N HIS A 340 -5.13 -13.22 8.43
CA HIS A 340 -3.74 -12.80 8.41
C HIS A 340 -3.46 -11.65 7.44
N GLY A 341 -2.58 -10.76 7.84
CA GLY A 341 -2.02 -9.70 7.00
C GLY A 341 -2.29 -8.27 7.49
N GLY A 342 -3.40 -8.03 8.17
CA GLY A 342 -3.80 -6.69 8.59
C GLY A 342 -4.23 -5.77 7.43
N GLN A 343 -4.80 -4.63 7.79
CA GLN A 343 -5.17 -3.54 6.87
C GLN A 343 -4.49 -2.23 7.29
N ASN A 344 -4.69 -1.18 6.52
CA ASN A 344 -4.03 0.10 6.69
C ASN A 344 -4.50 0.83 7.96
N ILE A 345 -3.58 1.04 8.92
CA ILE A 345 -3.84 1.77 10.17
C ILE A 345 -3.47 3.26 10.08
N ILE A 346 -2.84 3.70 9.00
CA ILE A 346 -2.43 5.10 8.82
C ILE A 346 -3.66 5.97 8.52
N GLU A 347 -4.62 5.46 7.75
CA GLU A 347 -5.85 6.20 7.41
C GLU A 347 -6.66 6.61 8.65
N PRO A 348 -7.02 5.70 9.58
CA PRO A 348 -7.70 6.09 10.81
C PRO A 348 -6.84 6.97 11.73
N ALA A 349 -5.51 6.77 11.74
CA ALA A 349 -4.59 7.61 12.50
C ALA A 349 -4.58 9.06 12.03
N LEU A 350 -4.66 9.31 10.71
CA LEU A 350 -4.77 10.66 10.15
C LEU A 350 -6.02 11.39 10.66
N CYS A 351 -7.09 10.68 10.97
CA CYS A 351 -8.32 11.24 11.55
C CYS A 351 -8.20 11.49 13.08
N GLY A 352 -7.05 11.21 13.69
CA GLY A 352 -6.85 11.38 15.14
C GLY A 352 -7.72 10.45 16.00
N LYS A 353 -8.02 9.24 15.49
CA LYS A 353 -8.92 8.30 16.16
C LYS A 353 -8.14 7.15 16.81
N PRO A 354 -8.61 6.65 17.97
CA PRO A 354 -8.02 5.48 18.62
C PRO A 354 -8.22 4.23 17.79
N ILE A 355 -7.15 3.46 17.65
CA ILE A 355 -7.10 2.29 16.78
C ILE A 355 -6.88 1.04 17.61
N VAL A 356 -7.69 0.01 17.34
CA VAL A 356 -7.54 -1.35 17.88
C VAL A 356 -7.28 -2.30 16.72
N VAL A 357 -6.29 -3.18 16.88
CA VAL A 357 -5.96 -4.24 15.89
C VAL A 357 -5.77 -5.58 16.58
N GLY A 358 -5.96 -6.67 15.85
CA GLY A 358 -5.59 -8.02 16.29
C GLY A 358 -4.07 -8.28 16.14
N PRO A 359 -3.62 -9.54 16.40
CA PRO A 359 -2.20 -9.89 16.38
C PRO A 359 -1.60 -9.99 14.98
N ASN A 360 -2.42 -10.13 13.93
CA ASN A 360 -2.01 -10.50 12.58
C ASN A 360 -1.84 -9.26 11.67
N MET A 361 -0.71 -8.57 11.80
CA MET A 361 -0.41 -7.33 11.07
C MET A 361 0.78 -7.48 10.10
N GLU A 362 0.94 -8.63 9.47
CA GLU A 362 2.13 -9.01 8.69
C GLU A 362 2.43 -8.08 7.51
N ASN A 363 1.39 -7.54 6.85
CA ASN A 363 1.58 -6.57 5.74
C ASN A 363 2.00 -5.17 6.24
N PHE A 364 1.85 -4.91 7.55
CA PHE A 364 2.11 -3.61 8.18
C PHE A 364 3.06 -3.72 9.39
N ILE A 365 3.91 -4.74 9.46
CA ILE A 365 4.81 -5.02 10.60
C ILE A 365 5.56 -3.76 11.05
N THR A 366 6.24 -3.07 10.13
CA THR A 366 7.03 -1.87 10.47
C THR A 366 6.15 -0.75 11.00
N VAL A 367 5.01 -0.51 10.35
CA VAL A 367 4.06 0.53 10.77
C VAL A 367 3.48 0.19 12.14
N THR A 368 3.04 -1.06 12.35
CA THR A 368 2.49 -1.52 13.64
C THR A 368 3.53 -1.40 14.76
N ARG A 369 4.77 -1.79 14.51
CA ARG A 369 5.88 -1.64 15.47
C ARG A 369 6.10 -0.16 15.85
N ASP A 370 6.08 0.74 14.89
CA ASP A 370 6.22 2.18 15.12
C ASP A 370 5.09 2.72 16.01
N PHE A 371 3.84 2.30 15.72
CA PHE A 371 2.67 2.70 16.49
C PHE A 371 2.69 2.14 17.93
N LEU A 372 3.12 0.89 18.11
CA LEU A 372 3.27 0.29 19.44
C LEU A 372 4.36 0.98 20.25
N ALA A 373 5.51 1.29 19.62
CA ALA A 373 6.60 1.99 20.28
C ALA A 373 6.22 3.42 20.72
N ALA A 374 5.25 4.04 20.05
CA ALA A 374 4.73 5.36 20.39
C ALA A 374 3.48 5.33 21.29
N ASP A 375 3.05 4.17 21.77
CA ASP A 375 1.75 3.98 22.46
C ASP A 375 0.58 4.60 21.67
N ALA A 376 0.57 4.41 20.36
CA ALA A 376 -0.34 5.06 19.43
C ALA A 376 -1.43 4.12 18.87
N LEU A 377 -1.47 2.86 19.31
CA LEU A 377 -2.54 1.90 19.02
C LEU A 377 -2.66 0.86 20.13
N VAL A 378 -3.78 0.14 20.15
CA VAL A 378 -3.99 -1.02 21.01
C VAL A 378 -3.94 -2.29 20.16
N GLN A 379 -3.01 -3.20 20.45
CA GLN A 379 -2.99 -4.52 19.83
C GLN A 379 -3.54 -5.55 20.81
N VAL A 380 -4.54 -6.31 20.38
CA VAL A 380 -5.20 -7.33 21.19
C VAL A 380 -4.86 -8.74 20.69
N ARG A 381 -5.04 -9.76 21.54
CA ARG A 381 -4.70 -11.14 21.19
C ARG A 381 -5.87 -11.91 20.59
N ASP A 382 -7.09 -11.63 21.08
CA ASP A 382 -8.30 -12.38 20.77
C ASP A 382 -9.56 -11.51 20.92
N ALA A 383 -10.74 -12.11 20.71
CA ALA A 383 -12.03 -11.43 20.78
C ALA A 383 -12.35 -10.90 22.21
N ALA A 384 -11.88 -11.58 23.26
CA ALA A 384 -12.07 -11.10 24.63
C ALA A 384 -11.24 -9.83 24.88
N GLY A 385 -9.98 -9.84 24.47
CA GLY A 385 -9.11 -8.66 24.50
C GLY A 385 -9.66 -7.50 23.66
N LEU A 386 -10.27 -7.80 22.49
CA LEU A 386 -10.93 -6.80 21.66
C LEU A 386 -12.07 -6.12 22.41
N ARG A 387 -12.99 -6.90 22.99
CA ARG A 387 -14.10 -6.37 23.79
C ARG A 387 -13.61 -5.49 24.94
N ASP A 388 -12.61 -5.96 25.68
CA ASP A 388 -12.09 -5.23 26.86
C ASP A 388 -11.39 -3.93 26.46
N ALA A 389 -10.64 -3.93 25.36
CA ALA A 389 -10.02 -2.72 24.80
C ALA A 389 -11.08 -1.70 24.36
N ILE A 390 -12.12 -2.15 23.66
CA ILE A 390 -13.24 -1.29 23.22
C ILE A 390 -13.96 -0.71 24.45
N ARG A 391 -14.23 -1.53 25.48
CA ARG A 391 -14.87 -1.09 26.73
C ARG A 391 -14.08 0.05 27.38
N VAL A 392 -12.77 -0.13 27.55
CA VAL A 392 -11.89 0.87 28.15
C VAL A 392 -11.91 2.17 27.35
N LEU A 393 -11.79 2.08 26.03
CA LEU A 393 -11.75 3.27 25.17
C LEU A 393 -13.11 3.99 25.11
N LEU A 394 -14.23 3.27 25.11
CA LEU A 394 -15.57 3.90 25.09
C LEU A 394 -15.91 4.56 26.44
N SER A 395 -15.41 4.00 27.56
CA SER A 395 -15.67 4.53 28.90
C SER A 395 -14.77 5.70 29.30
N ASP A 396 -13.62 5.90 28.62
CA ASP A 396 -12.63 6.94 28.96
C ASP A 396 -12.37 7.88 27.76
N PRO A 397 -13.07 9.03 27.70
CA PRO A 397 -12.86 10.02 26.63
C PRO A 397 -11.43 10.54 26.56
N SER A 398 -10.77 10.75 27.71
CA SER A 398 -9.39 11.29 27.74
C SER A 398 -8.42 10.29 27.11
N LYS A 399 -8.59 9.00 27.39
CA LYS A 399 -7.78 7.94 26.79
C LYS A 399 -8.00 7.82 25.28
N ARG A 400 -9.26 7.97 24.82
CA ARG A 400 -9.59 7.99 23.38
C ARG A 400 -8.86 9.12 22.67
N VAL A 401 -8.98 10.33 23.20
CA VAL A 401 -8.35 11.52 22.61
C VAL A 401 -6.83 11.38 22.60
N SER A 402 -6.24 11.03 23.74
CA SER A 402 -4.78 10.87 23.88
C SER A 402 -4.21 9.83 22.88
N LEU A 403 -4.88 8.67 22.74
CA LEU A 403 -4.44 7.63 21.83
C LEU A 403 -4.54 8.07 20.36
N GLY A 404 -5.64 8.73 19.99
CA GLY A 404 -5.84 9.29 18.65
C GLY A 404 -4.83 10.38 18.30
N GLU A 405 -4.55 11.30 19.22
CA GLU A 405 -3.55 12.35 19.03
C GLU A 405 -2.13 11.79 18.86
N LYS A 406 -1.75 10.79 19.66
CA LYS A 406 -0.47 10.09 19.50
C LYS A 406 -0.36 9.44 18.13
N ALA A 407 -1.42 8.77 17.66
CA ALA A 407 -1.47 8.15 16.35
C ALA A 407 -1.32 9.19 15.23
N GLN A 408 -2.05 10.28 15.29
CA GLN A 408 -1.99 11.36 14.30
C GLN A 408 -0.62 12.04 14.27
N ARG A 409 -0.05 12.33 15.45
CA ARG A 409 1.28 12.94 15.59
C ARG A 409 2.34 12.05 14.96
N LEU A 410 2.34 10.76 15.28
CA LEU A 410 3.28 9.79 14.71
C LEU A 410 3.26 9.79 13.17
N VAL A 411 2.04 9.79 12.58
CA VAL A 411 1.92 9.82 11.11
C VAL A 411 2.48 11.11 10.54
N ARG A 412 2.19 12.27 11.15
CA ARG A 412 2.71 13.56 10.71
C ARG A 412 4.24 13.65 10.81
N GLU A 413 4.82 13.16 11.89
CA GLU A 413 6.29 13.14 12.10
C GLU A 413 7.01 12.25 11.08
N LYS A 414 6.39 11.13 10.69
CA LYS A 414 6.96 10.19 9.74
C LYS A 414 6.64 10.49 8.27
N ALA A 415 5.75 11.44 8.01
CA ALA A 415 5.41 11.88 6.65
C ALA A 415 6.55 12.68 5.99
N GLY A 416 6.43 12.90 4.68
CA GLY A 416 7.38 13.68 3.89
C GLY A 416 8.46 12.88 3.19
N ALA A 417 8.36 11.54 3.17
CA ALA A 417 9.32 10.68 2.49
C ALA A 417 9.42 10.96 0.99
N VAL A 418 8.28 11.20 0.32
CA VAL A 418 8.26 11.55 -1.12
C VAL A 418 8.94 12.88 -1.36
N GLN A 419 8.65 13.91 -0.55
CA GLN A 419 9.25 15.23 -0.71
C GLN A 419 10.76 15.21 -0.50
N LYS A 420 11.24 14.57 0.57
CA LYS A 420 12.68 14.35 0.83
C LYS A 420 13.35 13.59 -0.32
N THR A 421 12.66 12.58 -0.86
CA THR A 421 13.15 11.82 -2.02
C THR A 421 13.28 12.72 -3.24
N LEU A 422 12.30 13.57 -3.53
CA LEU A 422 12.34 14.50 -4.65
C LEU A 422 13.46 15.53 -4.52
N ASP A 423 13.69 16.08 -3.32
CA ASP A 423 14.78 17.04 -3.05
C ASP A 423 16.15 16.44 -3.37
N LEU A 424 16.35 15.15 -3.10
CA LEU A 424 17.58 14.42 -3.42
C LEU A 424 17.68 14.05 -4.91
N ILE A 425 16.56 13.84 -5.60
CA ILE A 425 16.53 13.39 -6.99
C ILE A 425 16.72 14.55 -7.99
N PHE A 426 16.14 15.71 -7.73
CA PHE A 426 16.16 16.84 -8.66
C PHE A 426 17.57 17.30 -9.09
N PRO A 427 18.61 17.26 -8.25
CA PRO A 427 19.98 17.55 -8.69
C PRO A 427 20.58 16.49 -9.64
N ILE A 428 20.05 15.27 -9.65
CA ILE A 428 20.61 14.11 -10.36
C ILE A 428 19.88 13.89 -11.69
N VAL A 429 18.57 14.18 -11.74
CA VAL A 429 17.74 13.96 -12.93
C VAL A 429 17.70 15.21 -13.78
N PRO A 430 18.21 15.16 -15.03
CA PRO A 430 18.32 16.29 -15.93
C PRO A 430 16.97 16.84 -16.41
#